data_9c212dcce31b459cdc5cb1ba6705eb79
#
_entry.id   9c212dcce31b459cdc5cb1ba6705eb79
#
_cell.length_a   1.000
_cell.length_b   1.000
_cell.length_c   1.000
_cell.angle_alpha   90.00
_cell.angle_beta   90.00
_cell.angle_gamma   90.00
#
_symmetry.space_group_name_H-M   'P 1'
#
loop_
_entity.id
_entity.type
_entity.pdbx_description
1 polymer ?
#
loop_
_entity_poly.entity_id
_entity_poly.type
_entity_poly.pdbx_seq_one_letter_code
_entity_poly.pdbx_strand_id
1 'polypeptide(L)'
;MGMNTDKIVRIIENNKSDNVICRALELRSAELAKYICGIANKNGGYIFIGVEKRNGCMEKIGCLKTFDMDGVIEAARSKISCEIPIEYGFVHVIGIDVFAIEIAGTEKNALIEGKCYEYENNDVKEMAVSKKDEPVTLFISYTECDAPIVDIIEAKITEKLQDKIKISRYTELQYKDSFKAFMNTIQDHDYVLTIVSDTYLKRQACMYEVGEIIKDHHYKNKLLFVVLSEKERRYYGMDAPVKIGPDIYKGAEERLEYVDYWKKRFDSLKDKMSSIDDYEAISKATEDLKIMGQIYRKDMAEFLDYLADENGKNFERLYENNFDEIISWIG
;
A
#
# COMPACT_ATOMS: atom_id res chain seq x y z
N MET A 1 -6.14 4.48 38.36
CA MET A 1 -6.76 3.25 38.90
C MET A 1 -5.64 2.22 38.83
N GLY A 2 -5.30 1.53 39.90
CA GLY A 2 -4.18 0.58 39.88
C GLY A 2 -4.61 -0.78 39.34
N MET A 3 -3.67 -1.49 38.73
CA MET A 3 -3.84 -2.83 38.16
C MET A 3 -4.56 -3.80 39.13
N ASN A 4 -5.57 -4.50 38.65
CA ASN A 4 -6.35 -5.45 39.46
C ASN A 4 -5.60 -6.79 39.63
N THR A 5 -4.80 -6.91 40.68
CA THR A 5 -3.96 -8.08 40.97
C THR A 5 -4.75 -9.36 41.16
N ASP A 6 -5.94 -9.33 41.78
CA ASP A 6 -6.78 -10.53 41.95
C ASP A 6 -7.30 -11.09 40.63
N LYS A 7 -7.63 -10.20 39.69
CA LYS A 7 -8.00 -10.58 38.32
C LYS A 7 -6.86 -11.28 37.60
N ILE A 8 -5.64 -10.74 37.71
CA ILE A 8 -4.44 -11.32 37.08
C ILE A 8 -4.11 -12.70 37.65
N VAL A 9 -4.15 -12.85 38.95
CA VAL A 9 -3.95 -14.14 39.61
C VAL A 9 -4.93 -15.18 39.07
N ARG A 10 -6.22 -14.84 38.97
CA ARG A 10 -7.25 -15.75 38.42
C ARG A 10 -7.00 -16.09 36.95
N ILE A 11 -6.51 -15.15 36.14
CA ILE A 11 -6.18 -15.41 34.73
C ILE A 11 -5.06 -16.46 34.64
N ILE A 12 -3.98 -16.28 35.40
CA ILE A 12 -2.84 -17.19 35.37
C ILE A 12 -3.20 -18.57 35.92
N GLU A 13 -3.97 -18.65 37.00
CA GLU A 13 -4.36 -19.92 37.63
C GLU A 13 -5.37 -20.73 36.79
N ASN A 14 -6.33 -20.05 36.18
CA ASN A 14 -7.40 -20.72 35.42
C ASN A 14 -7.08 -20.89 33.94
N ASN A 15 -5.95 -20.39 33.46
CA ASN A 15 -5.56 -20.37 32.02
C ASN A 15 -6.65 -19.77 31.10
N LYS A 16 -7.43 -18.82 31.59
CA LYS A 16 -8.58 -18.27 30.92
C LYS A 16 -8.41 -16.77 30.73
N SER A 17 -7.93 -16.36 29.57
CA SER A 17 -8.14 -15.02 29.03
C SER A 17 -7.84 -15.03 27.54
N ASP A 18 -8.58 -14.21 26.81
CA ASP A 18 -8.27 -13.89 25.42
C ASP A 18 -7.11 -12.88 25.39
N ASN A 19 -6.30 -12.91 24.33
CA ASN A 19 -5.21 -11.97 24.09
C ASN A 19 -4.15 -11.90 25.23
N VAL A 20 -3.58 -13.06 25.57
CA VAL A 20 -2.49 -13.16 26.56
C VAL A 20 -1.21 -13.64 25.90
N ILE A 21 -0.11 -12.87 26.10
CA ILE A 21 1.24 -13.24 25.73
C ILE A 21 2.00 -13.61 27.01
N CYS A 22 2.55 -14.83 27.06
CA CYS A 22 3.38 -15.33 28.14
C CYS A 22 4.82 -15.46 27.68
N ARG A 23 5.77 -14.93 28.47
CA ARG A 23 7.21 -15.03 28.23
C ARG A 23 7.95 -15.43 29.51
N ALA A 24 8.84 -16.38 29.37
CA ALA A 24 9.65 -16.88 30.48
C ALA A 24 10.69 -15.87 30.96
N LEU A 25 11.22 -15.05 30.06
CA LEU A 25 12.30 -14.10 30.29
C LEU A 25 11.85 -12.67 29.94
N GLU A 26 12.64 -11.71 30.43
CA GLU A 26 12.47 -10.29 30.13
C GLU A 26 12.61 -10.01 28.63
N LEU A 27 11.84 -9.03 28.14
CA LEU A 27 11.74 -8.66 26.74
C LEU A 27 12.59 -7.43 26.43
N ARG A 28 13.15 -7.39 25.23
CA ARG A 28 13.74 -6.15 24.70
C ARG A 28 12.62 -5.16 24.33
N SER A 29 12.89 -3.85 24.47
CA SER A 29 11.89 -2.81 24.20
C SER A 29 11.27 -2.89 22.79
N ALA A 30 12.04 -3.29 21.77
CA ALA A 30 11.52 -3.44 20.41
C ALA A 30 10.53 -4.60 20.27
N GLU A 31 10.74 -5.71 20.97
CA GLU A 31 9.84 -6.85 21.00
C GLU A 31 8.60 -6.54 21.85
N LEU A 32 8.79 -5.94 23.02
CA LEU A 32 7.70 -5.50 23.88
C LEU A 32 6.78 -4.52 23.17
N ALA A 33 7.32 -3.58 22.37
CA ALA A 33 6.51 -2.65 21.57
C ALA A 33 5.58 -3.38 20.62
N LYS A 34 6.09 -4.42 19.91
CA LYS A 34 5.25 -5.24 18.99
C LYS A 34 4.12 -5.94 19.74
N TYR A 35 4.40 -6.50 20.91
CA TYR A 35 3.39 -7.17 21.74
C TYR A 35 2.33 -6.19 22.26
N ILE A 36 2.75 -5.01 22.72
CA ILE A 36 1.82 -3.95 23.14
C ILE A 36 0.91 -3.55 21.98
N CYS A 37 1.48 -3.26 20.80
CA CYS A 37 0.69 -2.95 19.59
C CYS A 37 -0.28 -4.07 19.24
N GLY A 38 0.20 -5.30 19.16
CA GLY A 38 -0.62 -6.44 18.74
C GLY A 38 -1.79 -6.72 19.67
N ILE A 39 -1.59 -6.57 20.98
CA ILE A 39 -2.65 -6.73 21.98
C ILE A 39 -3.61 -5.53 21.94
N ALA A 40 -3.12 -4.30 21.84
CA ALA A 40 -3.97 -3.11 21.78
C ALA A 40 -4.88 -3.12 20.54
N ASN A 41 -4.34 -3.53 19.39
CA ASN A 41 -5.09 -3.67 18.13
C ASN A 41 -6.14 -4.80 18.17
N LYS A 42 -6.02 -5.75 19.11
CA LYS A 42 -6.97 -6.86 19.34
C LYS A 42 -7.90 -6.61 20.53
N ASN A 43 -8.26 -5.36 20.79
CA ASN A 43 -9.15 -4.95 21.89
C ASN A 43 -8.56 -5.08 23.30
N GLY A 44 -7.23 -5.05 23.44
CA GLY A 44 -6.54 -5.11 24.70
C GLY A 44 -6.31 -6.53 25.23
N GLY A 45 -5.59 -6.64 26.36
CA GLY A 45 -5.20 -7.91 26.95
C GLY A 45 -4.02 -7.80 27.91
N TYR A 46 -3.22 -8.87 27.99
CA TYR A 46 -2.15 -8.98 29.00
C TYR A 46 -0.85 -9.51 28.41
N ILE A 47 0.28 -9.04 28.98
CA ILE A 47 1.59 -9.68 28.81
C ILE A 47 2.05 -10.11 30.21
N PHE A 48 2.45 -11.37 30.34
CA PHE A 48 3.04 -11.92 31.57
C PHE A 48 4.49 -12.32 31.32
N ILE A 49 5.39 -11.76 32.12
CA ILE A 49 6.82 -12.10 32.15
C ILE A 49 7.10 -12.93 33.38
N GLY A 50 7.88 -14.00 33.23
CA GLY A 50 8.03 -15.04 34.25
C GLY A 50 6.92 -16.10 34.19
N VAL A 51 6.20 -16.16 33.08
CA VAL A 51 5.19 -17.18 32.77
C VAL A 51 5.46 -17.76 31.39
N GLU A 52 5.39 -19.07 31.25
CA GLU A 52 5.52 -19.77 29.97
C GLU A 52 4.24 -20.52 29.64
N LYS A 53 3.84 -20.54 28.37
CA LYS A 53 2.67 -21.30 27.93
C LYS A 53 3.12 -22.66 27.40
N ARG A 54 2.83 -23.76 28.15
CA ARG A 54 3.13 -25.14 27.76
C ARG A 54 1.85 -25.96 27.75
N ASN A 55 1.62 -26.70 26.68
CA ASN A 55 0.45 -27.57 26.51
C ASN A 55 -0.91 -26.88 26.84
N GLY A 56 -1.02 -25.59 26.52
CA GLY A 56 -2.21 -24.79 26.80
C GLY A 56 -2.32 -24.28 28.24
N CYS A 57 -1.37 -24.59 29.13
CA CYS A 57 -1.31 -24.14 30.52
C CYS A 57 -0.26 -23.03 30.70
N MET A 58 -0.52 -22.09 31.63
CA MET A 58 0.38 -21.04 32.04
C MET A 58 1.25 -21.53 33.21
N GLU A 59 2.48 -21.93 32.91
CA GLU A 59 3.45 -22.36 33.92
C GLU A 59 4.20 -21.14 34.48
N LYS A 60 4.24 -21.02 35.80
CA LYS A 60 4.90 -19.92 36.50
C LYS A 60 6.40 -20.26 36.67
N ILE A 61 7.26 -19.45 36.10
CA ILE A 61 8.71 -19.60 36.16
C ILE A 61 9.30 -18.57 37.14
N GLY A 62 8.73 -17.37 37.20
CA GLY A 62 9.17 -16.26 38.01
C GLY A 62 9.95 -15.20 37.25
N CYS A 63 9.93 -13.97 37.78
CA CYS A 63 10.62 -12.83 37.22
C CYS A 63 11.43 -12.12 38.35
N LEU A 64 12.68 -11.74 38.03
CA LEU A 64 13.55 -11.05 38.99
C LEU A 64 13.13 -9.59 39.17
N LYS A 65 12.91 -9.15 40.42
CA LYS A 65 12.52 -7.75 40.73
C LYS A 65 13.63 -6.71 40.50
N THR A 66 14.84 -7.17 40.20
CA THR A 66 16.00 -6.30 39.96
C THR A 66 16.11 -5.80 38.52
N PHE A 67 15.27 -6.29 37.64
CA PHE A 67 15.26 -5.85 36.22
C PHE A 67 14.50 -4.53 36.06
N ASP A 68 15.08 -3.58 35.31
CA ASP A 68 14.47 -2.27 35.05
C ASP A 68 13.37 -2.38 33.99
N MET A 69 12.19 -2.86 34.39
CA MET A 69 11.03 -2.96 33.52
C MET A 69 10.45 -1.59 33.15
N ASP A 70 10.57 -0.60 34.01
CA ASP A 70 10.06 0.76 33.77
C ASP A 70 10.75 1.38 32.55
N GLY A 71 12.10 1.33 32.52
CA GLY A 71 12.88 1.83 31.38
C GLY A 71 12.59 1.08 30.10
N VAL A 72 12.37 -0.24 30.15
CA VAL A 72 12.02 -1.06 28.97
C VAL A 72 10.62 -0.71 28.43
N ILE A 73 9.64 -0.50 29.31
CA ILE A 73 8.27 -0.14 28.93
C ILE A 73 8.24 1.26 28.30
N GLU A 74 8.90 2.24 28.90
CA GLU A 74 8.98 3.59 28.35
C GLU A 74 9.67 3.62 26.98
N ALA A 75 10.78 2.87 26.83
CA ALA A 75 11.45 2.71 25.54
C ALA A 75 10.61 1.94 24.49
N ALA A 76 9.70 1.08 24.93
CA ALA A 76 8.75 0.41 24.03
C ALA A 76 7.64 1.40 23.59
N ARG A 77 7.06 2.14 24.54
CA ARG A 77 6.00 3.14 24.27
C ARG A 77 6.46 4.21 23.29
N SER A 78 7.71 4.68 23.41
CA SER A 78 8.26 5.71 22.49
C SER A 78 8.34 5.27 21.02
N LYS A 79 8.22 3.98 20.73
CA LYS A 79 8.24 3.43 19.36
C LYS A 79 6.83 3.31 18.74
N ILE A 80 5.78 3.50 19.54
CA ILE A 80 4.40 3.28 19.13
C ILE A 80 3.79 4.61 18.68
N SER A 81 3.05 4.58 17.57
CA SER A 81 2.50 5.77 16.90
C SER A 81 1.41 6.51 17.68
N CYS A 82 0.83 5.90 18.71
CA CYS A 82 -0.22 6.49 19.53
C CYS A 82 -0.02 6.14 21.01
N GLU A 83 -0.66 6.92 21.89
CA GLU A 83 -0.67 6.63 23.30
C GLU A 83 -1.63 5.48 23.61
N ILE A 84 -1.12 4.45 24.30
CA ILE A 84 -1.89 3.28 24.74
C ILE A 84 -1.88 3.29 26.29
N PRO A 85 -3.06 3.27 26.94
CA PRO A 85 -3.12 3.11 28.40
C PRO A 85 -2.59 1.73 28.79
N ILE A 86 -1.57 1.73 29.68
CA ILE A 86 -0.89 0.53 30.16
C ILE A 86 -0.76 0.63 31.67
N GLU A 87 -1.19 -0.42 32.37
CA GLU A 87 -0.93 -0.62 33.81
C GLU A 87 -0.02 -1.83 33.98
N TYR A 88 0.97 -1.78 34.85
CA TYR A 88 1.93 -2.85 35.05
C TYR A 88 2.49 -2.94 36.46
N GLY A 89 3.01 -4.10 36.80
CA GLY A 89 3.68 -4.32 38.07
C GLY A 89 3.91 -5.79 38.40
N PHE A 90 4.61 -6.04 39.53
CA PHE A 90 4.80 -7.38 40.03
C PHE A 90 3.53 -7.89 40.73
N VAL A 91 3.18 -9.13 40.40
CA VAL A 91 2.05 -9.87 41.02
C VAL A 91 2.58 -11.16 41.63
N HIS A 92 2.19 -11.41 42.88
CA HIS A 92 2.56 -12.63 43.59
C HIS A 92 1.54 -13.72 43.34
N VAL A 93 1.94 -14.83 42.71
CA VAL A 93 1.07 -15.95 42.33
C VAL A 93 1.63 -17.25 42.89
N ILE A 94 1.02 -17.78 43.95
CA ILE A 94 1.39 -19.04 44.63
C ILE A 94 2.91 -19.14 44.86
N GLY A 95 3.48 -18.20 45.66
CA GLY A 95 4.89 -18.23 46.06
C GLY A 95 5.89 -17.76 45.00
N ILE A 96 5.43 -17.32 43.82
CA ILE A 96 6.28 -16.88 42.71
C ILE A 96 5.86 -15.47 42.27
N ASP A 97 6.84 -14.58 42.12
CA ASP A 97 6.61 -13.25 41.57
C ASP A 97 6.67 -13.29 40.04
N VAL A 98 5.65 -12.77 39.36
CA VAL A 98 5.57 -12.57 37.92
C VAL A 98 5.37 -11.07 37.64
N PHE A 99 5.80 -10.61 36.47
CA PHE A 99 5.54 -9.23 36.06
C PHE A 99 4.39 -9.22 35.05
N ALA A 100 3.36 -8.45 35.34
CA ALA A 100 2.16 -8.35 34.53
C ALA A 100 2.05 -6.94 33.90
N ILE A 101 1.62 -6.90 32.63
CA ILE A 101 1.32 -5.69 31.89
C ILE A 101 -0.11 -5.84 31.38
N GLU A 102 -1.02 -4.95 31.82
CA GLU A 102 -2.40 -4.83 31.32
C GLU A 102 -2.43 -3.71 30.28
N ILE A 103 -2.97 -4.01 29.09
CA ILE A 103 -2.96 -3.15 27.92
C ILE A 103 -4.39 -2.90 27.49
N ALA A 104 -4.78 -1.63 27.38
CA ALA A 104 -6.09 -1.27 26.86
C ALA A 104 -6.16 -1.46 25.34
N GLY A 105 -7.36 -1.73 24.83
CA GLY A 105 -7.62 -1.69 23.39
C GLY A 105 -7.59 -0.26 22.83
N THR A 106 -7.28 -0.13 21.56
CA THR A 106 -7.26 1.15 20.83
C THR A 106 -8.37 1.19 19.78
N GLU A 107 -8.98 2.35 19.61
CA GLU A 107 -9.96 2.59 18.53
C GLU A 107 -9.28 2.70 17.17
N LYS A 108 -8.05 3.24 17.13
CA LYS A 108 -7.22 3.34 15.92
C LYS A 108 -6.06 2.36 15.99
N ASN A 109 -5.64 1.82 14.86
CA ASN A 109 -4.50 0.91 14.82
C ASN A 109 -3.24 1.58 15.37
N ALA A 110 -2.65 0.98 16.40
CA ALA A 110 -1.33 1.32 16.86
C ALA A 110 -0.28 0.76 15.89
N LEU A 111 0.71 1.58 15.53
CA LEU A 111 1.75 1.23 14.55
C LEU A 111 3.13 1.38 15.15
N ILE A 112 4.10 0.63 14.62
CA ILE A 112 5.53 0.81 14.88
C ILE A 112 6.21 0.96 13.53
N GLU A 113 6.82 2.13 13.27
CA GLU A 113 7.47 2.43 11.99
C GLU A 113 6.56 2.16 10.78
N GLY A 114 5.27 2.52 10.90
CA GLY A 114 4.26 2.31 9.86
C GLY A 114 3.72 0.88 9.73
N LYS A 115 4.19 -0.08 10.56
CA LYS A 115 3.76 -1.47 10.55
C LYS A 115 2.71 -1.74 11.62
N CYS A 116 1.65 -2.47 11.25
CA CYS A 116 0.62 -2.94 12.15
C CYS A 116 0.94 -4.35 12.66
N TYR A 117 0.68 -4.58 13.94
CA TYR A 117 0.81 -5.90 14.55
C TYR A 117 -0.53 -6.29 15.17
N GLU A 118 -0.90 -7.55 15.05
CA GLU A 118 -2.09 -8.12 15.70
C GLU A 118 -1.72 -9.36 16.50
N TYR A 119 -2.39 -9.55 17.65
CA TYR A 119 -2.21 -10.74 18.48
C TYR A 119 -2.64 -12.01 17.75
N GLU A 120 -1.78 -13.03 17.78
CA GLU A 120 -2.07 -14.35 17.25
C GLU A 120 -1.41 -15.43 18.11
N ASN A 121 -2.19 -16.25 18.80
CA ASN A 121 -1.72 -17.46 19.50
C ASN A 121 -0.49 -17.29 20.38
N ASN A 122 -0.53 -16.41 21.38
CA ASN A 122 0.58 -16.12 22.31
C ASN A 122 1.78 -15.39 21.65
N ASP A 123 1.59 -14.80 20.48
CA ASP A 123 2.56 -14.00 19.74
C ASP A 123 1.85 -12.88 18.97
N VAL A 124 2.57 -12.17 18.13
CA VAL A 124 2.03 -11.15 17.25
C VAL A 124 2.50 -11.39 15.82
N LYS A 125 1.60 -11.13 14.88
CA LYS A 125 1.87 -11.18 13.45
C LYS A 125 1.84 -9.77 12.88
N GLU A 126 2.78 -9.47 11.99
CA GLU A 126 2.72 -8.25 11.18
C GLU A 126 1.55 -8.38 10.20
N MET A 127 0.64 -7.44 10.27
CA MET A 127 -0.52 -7.36 9.39
C MET A 127 -0.31 -6.24 8.38
N ALA A 128 -0.82 -6.43 7.18
CA ALA A 128 -1.00 -5.29 6.31
C ALA A 128 -1.88 -4.26 7.05
N VAL A 129 -1.44 -3.00 7.09
CA VAL A 129 -2.21 -1.93 7.74
C VAL A 129 -3.52 -1.82 6.99
N SER A 130 -4.59 -2.42 7.51
CA SER A 130 -5.92 -2.07 7.04
C SER A 130 -6.18 -0.65 7.55
N LYS A 131 -6.19 0.31 6.65
CA LYS A 131 -6.61 1.70 6.90
C LYS A 131 -8.13 1.70 7.13
N LYS A 132 -8.58 1.17 8.27
CA LYS A 132 -10.02 0.97 8.53
C LYS A 132 -10.83 2.26 8.58
N ASP A 133 -10.18 3.42 8.77
CA ASP A 133 -10.85 4.74 8.92
C ASP A 133 -10.28 5.82 8.00
N GLU A 134 -9.26 5.54 7.18
CA GLU A 134 -8.81 6.48 6.15
C GLU A 134 -9.46 6.12 4.80
N PRO A 135 -9.88 7.10 4.01
CA PRO A 135 -10.40 6.81 2.68
C PRO A 135 -9.32 6.12 1.84
N VAL A 136 -9.74 5.10 1.10
CA VAL A 136 -8.88 4.41 0.14
C VAL A 136 -8.35 5.41 -0.88
N THR A 137 -7.07 5.36 -1.18
CA THR A 137 -6.45 6.28 -2.14
C THR A 137 -6.36 5.63 -3.51
N LEU A 138 -6.93 6.29 -4.51
CA LEU A 138 -6.91 5.88 -5.91
C LEU A 138 -6.21 6.93 -6.77
N PHE A 139 -5.12 6.56 -7.42
CA PHE A 139 -4.51 7.39 -8.46
C PHE A 139 -5.06 7.00 -9.84
N ILE A 140 -5.50 7.98 -10.64
CA ILE A 140 -5.92 7.73 -12.03
C ILE A 140 -4.84 8.23 -12.98
N SER A 141 -4.23 7.27 -13.69
CA SER A 141 -3.22 7.51 -14.73
C SER A 141 -3.87 7.53 -16.12
N TYR A 142 -3.75 8.64 -16.83
CA TYR A 142 -4.39 8.83 -18.14
C TYR A 142 -3.67 9.89 -18.97
N THR A 143 -4.02 10.01 -20.24
CA THR A 143 -3.59 11.16 -21.07
C THR A 143 -4.62 12.28 -21.02
N GLU A 144 -4.17 13.51 -21.15
CA GLU A 144 -5.04 14.70 -21.07
C GLU A 144 -6.22 14.65 -22.07
N CYS A 145 -6.02 14.08 -23.26
CA CYS A 145 -7.10 13.89 -24.23
C CYS A 145 -8.18 12.91 -23.75
N ASP A 146 -7.87 12.01 -22.80
CA ASP A 146 -8.79 11.02 -22.26
C ASP A 146 -9.57 11.54 -21.03
N ALA A 147 -9.36 12.80 -20.65
CA ALA A 147 -10.03 13.43 -19.49
C ALA A 147 -11.57 13.27 -19.49
N PRO A 148 -12.30 13.38 -20.64
CA PRO A 148 -13.76 13.18 -20.65
C PRO A 148 -14.18 11.79 -20.18
N ILE A 149 -13.38 10.76 -20.46
CA ILE A 149 -13.62 9.39 -20.01
C ILE A 149 -13.36 9.27 -18.49
N VAL A 150 -12.26 9.88 -18.04
CA VAL A 150 -11.87 9.88 -16.63
C VAL A 150 -12.93 10.58 -15.78
N ASP A 151 -13.48 11.71 -16.23
CA ASP A 151 -14.55 12.44 -15.55
C ASP A 151 -15.80 11.57 -15.31
N ILE A 152 -16.17 10.75 -16.29
CA ILE A 152 -17.28 9.80 -16.17
C ILE A 152 -16.97 8.73 -15.13
N ILE A 153 -15.76 8.14 -15.17
CA ILE A 153 -15.33 7.09 -14.25
C ILE A 153 -15.30 7.62 -12.82
N GLU A 154 -14.64 8.76 -12.61
CA GLU A 154 -14.49 9.37 -11.30
C GLU A 154 -15.84 9.76 -10.69
N ALA A 155 -16.74 10.37 -11.48
CA ALA A 155 -18.08 10.70 -11.02
C ALA A 155 -18.83 9.46 -10.50
N LYS A 156 -18.72 8.31 -11.19
CA LYS A 156 -19.37 7.07 -10.80
C LYS A 156 -18.75 6.43 -9.56
N ILE A 157 -17.42 6.42 -9.46
CA ILE A 157 -16.71 5.90 -8.30
C ILE A 157 -17.03 6.76 -7.06
N THR A 158 -16.99 8.08 -7.19
CA THR A 158 -17.29 9.03 -6.11
C THR A 158 -18.76 8.92 -5.68
N GLU A 159 -19.71 8.78 -6.61
CA GLU A 159 -21.13 8.58 -6.31
C GLU A 159 -21.36 7.38 -5.38
N LYS A 160 -20.62 6.28 -5.59
CA LYS A 160 -20.80 5.03 -4.83
C LYS A 160 -20.00 4.94 -3.54
N LEU A 161 -18.75 5.38 -3.56
CA LEU A 161 -17.84 5.25 -2.40
C LEU A 161 -17.83 6.49 -1.50
N GLN A 162 -18.29 7.66 -2.00
CA GLN A 162 -18.39 8.91 -1.23
C GLN A 162 -17.09 9.23 -0.46
N ASP A 163 -17.17 9.47 0.84
CA ASP A 163 -16.04 9.83 1.69
C ASP A 163 -15.06 8.66 1.95
N LYS A 164 -15.36 7.45 1.46
CA LYS A 164 -14.50 6.28 1.62
C LYS A 164 -13.36 6.22 0.60
N ILE A 165 -13.34 7.11 -0.37
CA ILE A 165 -12.31 7.15 -1.41
C ILE A 165 -11.75 8.56 -1.57
N LYS A 166 -10.43 8.63 -1.77
CA LYS A 166 -9.73 9.84 -2.20
C LYS A 166 -9.09 9.57 -3.55
N ILE A 167 -9.57 10.27 -4.58
CA ILE A 167 -9.07 10.14 -5.95
C ILE A 167 -8.07 11.25 -6.22
N SER A 168 -6.94 10.91 -6.82
CA SER A 168 -5.87 11.83 -7.22
C SER A 168 -5.58 11.71 -8.71
N ARG A 169 -5.35 12.86 -9.36
CA ARG A 169 -4.93 12.98 -10.78
C ARG A 169 -3.73 13.90 -10.89
N TYR A 170 -2.93 13.80 -11.97
CA TYR A 170 -1.80 14.71 -12.20
C TYR A 170 -2.25 16.18 -12.40
N THR A 171 -3.52 16.45 -12.73
CA THR A 171 -4.09 17.80 -12.84
C THR A 171 -4.18 18.52 -11.48
N GLU A 172 -3.99 17.83 -10.36
CA GLU A 172 -3.93 18.43 -9.02
C GLU A 172 -2.60 19.13 -8.73
N LEU A 173 -1.59 18.98 -9.62
CA LEU A 173 -0.32 19.69 -9.51
C LEU A 173 -0.54 21.20 -9.56
N GLN A 174 -0.10 21.88 -8.51
CA GLN A 174 -0.15 23.34 -8.43
C GLN A 174 1.02 23.96 -9.19
N TYR A 175 0.90 25.25 -9.48
CA TYR A 175 1.98 26.03 -10.10
C TYR A 175 3.28 25.92 -9.28
N LYS A 176 4.37 25.43 -9.89
CA LYS A 176 5.69 25.13 -9.32
C LYS A 176 5.84 23.76 -8.65
N ASP A 177 4.83 22.92 -8.60
CA ASP A 177 5.04 21.55 -8.13
C ASP A 177 5.92 20.76 -9.08
N SER A 178 6.77 19.91 -8.52
CA SER A 178 7.62 19.05 -9.33
C SER A 178 6.83 17.85 -9.82
N PHE A 179 6.63 17.75 -11.14
CA PHE A 179 6.01 16.57 -11.77
C PHE A 179 6.72 15.27 -11.36
N LYS A 180 8.06 15.26 -11.31
CA LYS A 180 8.84 14.09 -10.89
C LYS A 180 8.62 13.72 -9.42
N ALA A 181 8.47 14.70 -8.52
CA ALA A 181 8.16 14.44 -7.13
C ALA A 181 6.76 13.87 -6.97
N PHE A 182 5.77 14.40 -7.69
CA PHE A 182 4.42 13.87 -7.72
C PHE A 182 4.37 12.42 -8.23
N MET A 183 5.09 12.10 -9.31
CA MET A 183 5.16 10.75 -9.86
C MET A 183 5.73 9.73 -8.87
N ASN A 184 6.64 10.15 -7.99
CA ASN A 184 7.17 9.27 -6.94
C ASN A 184 6.11 8.91 -5.88
N THR A 185 5.04 9.69 -5.74
CA THR A 185 3.95 9.39 -4.78
C THR A 185 2.93 8.36 -5.29
N ILE A 186 3.02 7.93 -6.56
CA ILE A 186 2.11 6.92 -7.12
C ILE A 186 2.17 5.62 -6.31
N GLN A 187 3.34 5.22 -5.86
CA GLN A 187 3.53 4.00 -5.06
C GLN A 187 2.85 4.08 -3.68
N ASP A 188 2.60 5.28 -3.17
CA ASP A 188 1.96 5.51 -1.88
C ASP A 188 0.45 5.32 -1.92
N HIS A 189 -0.15 5.25 -3.13
CA HIS A 189 -1.58 5.01 -3.30
C HIS A 189 -1.92 3.52 -3.10
N ASP A 190 -3.12 3.26 -2.58
CA ASP A 190 -3.61 1.89 -2.39
C ASP A 190 -3.90 1.23 -3.73
N TYR A 191 -4.46 1.99 -4.69
CA TYR A 191 -4.75 1.52 -6.04
C TYR A 191 -4.34 2.55 -7.10
N VAL A 192 -4.04 2.04 -8.29
CA VAL A 192 -3.79 2.83 -9.49
C VAL A 192 -4.72 2.33 -10.60
N LEU A 193 -5.51 3.22 -11.17
CA LEU A 193 -6.37 2.94 -12.31
C LEU A 193 -5.77 3.57 -13.58
N THR A 194 -5.35 2.75 -14.53
CA THR A 194 -4.82 3.22 -15.81
C THR A 194 -5.90 3.23 -16.89
N ILE A 195 -6.04 4.35 -17.59
CA ILE A 195 -6.92 4.48 -18.75
C ILE A 195 -6.08 4.31 -20.00
N VAL A 196 -6.15 3.11 -20.56
CA VAL A 196 -5.27 2.65 -21.64
C VAL A 196 -5.86 3.00 -23.00
N SER A 197 -5.39 4.10 -23.60
CA SER A 197 -5.65 4.50 -24.98
C SER A 197 -4.42 4.26 -25.85
N ASP A 198 -4.56 4.42 -27.19
CA ASP A 198 -3.42 4.40 -28.12
C ASP A 198 -2.41 5.51 -27.77
N THR A 199 -2.91 6.70 -27.42
CA THR A 199 -2.09 7.84 -26.99
C THR A 199 -1.39 7.55 -25.66
N TYR A 200 -2.05 6.88 -24.71
CA TYR A 200 -1.47 6.49 -23.43
C TYR A 200 -0.19 5.66 -23.61
N LEU A 201 -0.26 4.62 -24.44
CA LEU A 201 0.88 3.73 -24.70
C LEU A 201 2.05 4.43 -25.44
N LYS A 202 1.79 5.58 -26.05
CA LYS A 202 2.77 6.38 -26.81
C LYS A 202 3.28 7.62 -26.05
N ARG A 203 2.78 7.91 -24.85
CA ARG A 203 3.16 9.08 -24.05
C ARG A 203 4.21 8.72 -22.99
N GLN A 204 5.35 9.42 -23.02
CA GLN A 204 6.49 9.12 -22.14
C GLN A 204 6.14 9.24 -20.66
N ALA A 205 5.37 10.27 -20.26
CA ALA A 205 4.94 10.45 -18.88
C ALA A 205 4.12 9.23 -18.40
N CYS A 206 3.14 8.80 -19.17
CA CYS A 206 2.28 7.65 -18.82
C CYS A 206 3.08 6.35 -18.73
N MET A 207 4.01 6.12 -19.67
CA MET A 207 4.86 4.93 -19.61
C MET A 207 5.90 4.99 -18.49
N TYR A 208 6.31 6.17 -18.07
CA TYR A 208 7.13 6.35 -16.86
C TYR A 208 6.32 5.96 -15.60
N GLU A 209 5.05 6.39 -15.50
CA GLU A 209 4.13 5.98 -14.43
C GLU A 209 4.01 4.46 -14.35
N VAL A 210 3.77 3.81 -15.48
CA VAL A 210 3.73 2.35 -15.58
C VAL A 210 5.03 1.73 -15.06
N GLY A 211 6.19 2.25 -15.46
CA GLY A 211 7.49 1.79 -15.00
C GLY A 211 7.67 1.93 -13.48
N GLU A 212 7.17 3.01 -12.88
CA GLU A 212 7.20 3.20 -11.41
C GLU A 212 6.29 2.21 -10.69
N ILE A 213 5.10 1.94 -11.24
CA ILE A 213 4.15 0.98 -10.68
C ILE A 213 4.72 -0.46 -10.70
N ILE A 214 5.30 -0.88 -11.83
CA ILE A 214 5.87 -2.23 -12.02
C ILE A 214 7.06 -2.52 -11.08
N LYS A 215 7.71 -1.49 -10.53
CA LYS A 215 8.77 -1.69 -9.53
C LYS A 215 8.27 -2.31 -8.22
N ASP A 216 7.00 -2.14 -7.90
CA ASP A 216 6.38 -2.82 -6.75
C ASP A 216 6.14 -4.30 -7.10
N HIS A 217 6.75 -5.23 -6.35
CA HIS A 217 6.56 -6.68 -6.57
C HIS A 217 5.10 -7.14 -6.45
N HIS A 218 4.24 -6.34 -5.82
CA HIS A 218 2.81 -6.61 -5.64
C HIS A 218 1.92 -5.74 -6.54
N TYR A 219 2.49 -5.10 -7.57
CA TYR A 219 1.77 -4.16 -8.44
C TYR A 219 0.48 -4.74 -9.03
N LYS A 220 0.44 -6.04 -9.33
CA LYS A 220 -0.74 -6.72 -9.87
C LYS A 220 -1.97 -6.65 -8.97
N ASN A 221 -1.76 -6.49 -7.65
CA ASN A 221 -2.85 -6.35 -6.69
C ASN A 221 -3.37 -4.90 -6.59
N LYS A 222 -2.57 -3.93 -7.06
CA LYS A 222 -2.88 -2.50 -6.97
C LYS A 222 -3.29 -1.90 -8.31
N LEU A 223 -2.81 -2.48 -9.42
CA LEU A 223 -3.00 -1.94 -10.76
C LEU A 223 -4.31 -2.41 -11.36
N LEU A 224 -5.22 -1.47 -11.56
CA LEU A 224 -6.47 -1.63 -12.29
C LEU A 224 -6.33 -0.96 -13.66
N PHE A 225 -7.08 -1.41 -14.64
CA PHE A 225 -7.04 -0.80 -15.95
C PHE A 225 -8.37 -0.85 -16.71
N VAL A 226 -8.58 0.15 -17.54
CA VAL A 226 -9.68 0.24 -18.50
C VAL A 226 -9.08 0.46 -19.88
N VAL A 227 -9.30 -0.46 -20.80
CA VAL A 227 -8.83 -0.33 -22.18
C VAL A 227 -9.92 0.32 -23.02
N LEU A 228 -9.59 1.43 -23.68
CA LEU A 228 -10.49 2.16 -24.55
C LEU A 228 -10.58 1.52 -25.94
N SER A 229 -11.66 1.80 -26.65
CA SER A 229 -11.90 1.41 -28.03
C SER A 229 -12.39 2.59 -28.87
N GLU A 230 -12.57 2.41 -30.16
CA GLU A 230 -13.12 3.48 -31.00
C GLU A 230 -14.58 3.86 -30.66
N LYS A 231 -15.27 3.05 -29.87
CA LYS A 231 -16.65 3.32 -29.46
C LYS A 231 -16.72 4.52 -28.49
N GLU A 232 -15.67 4.75 -27.72
CA GLU A 232 -15.58 5.86 -26.77
C GLU A 232 -15.42 7.20 -27.47
N ARG A 233 -15.19 7.25 -28.79
CA ARG A 233 -15.08 8.49 -29.60
C ARG A 233 -16.23 9.48 -29.36
N ARG A 234 -17.42 8.98 -29.09
CA ARG A 234 -18.61 9.79 -28.80
C ARG A 234 -18.51 10.70 -27.57
N TYR A 235 -17.59 10.40 -26.67
CA TYR A 235 -17.37 11.17 -25.45
C TYR A 235 -16.31 12.27 -25.64
N TYR A 236 -15.57 12.24 -26.73
CA TYR A 236 -14.57 13.25 -27.09
C TYR A 236 -15.21 14.37 -27.90
N GLY A 237 -14.66 15.58 -27.75
CA GLY A 237 -15.04 16.72 -28.54
C GLY A 237 -14.38 16.73 -29.94
N MET A 238 -14.26 17.94 -30.53
CA MET A 238 -13.65 18.13 -31.85
C MET A 238 -12.15 17.77 -31.89
N ASP A 239 -11.47 17.81 -30.75
CA ASP A 239 -10.03 17.50 -30.62
C ASP A 239 -9.76 16.02 -30.29
N ALA A 240 -10.70 15.14 -30.63
CA ALA A 240 -10.55 13.69 -30.43
C ALA A 240 -9.27 13.17 -31.10
N PRO A 241 -8.50 12.28 -30.45
CA PRO A 241 -7.35 11.62 -31.07
C PRO A 241 -7.73 10.87 -32.35
N VAL A 242 -6.81 10.79 -33.31
CA VAL A 242 -7.02 10.05 -34.57
C VAL A 242 -7.38 8.59 -34.28
N LYS A 243 -6.72 8.00 -33.29
CA LYS A 243 -6.97 6.63 -32.81
C LYS A 243 -7.16 6.69 -31.29
N ILE A 244 -8.26 6.08 -30.80
CA ILE A 244 -8.58 6.06 -29.36
C ILE A 244 -8.10 4.76 -28.72
N GLY A 245 -8.63 3.63 -29.17
CA GLY A 245 -8.31 2.33 -28.61
C GLY A 245 -7.00 1.75 -29.14
N PRO A 246 -6.19 1.10 -28.27
CA PRO A 246 -5.02 0.37 -28.73
C PRO A 246 -5.41 -0.99 -29.30
N ASP A 247 -4.64 -1.48 -30.28
CA ASP A 247 -4.90 -2.77 -30.95
C ASP A 247 -4.24 -3.97 -30.23
N ILE A 248 -4.08 -3.87 -28.90
CA ILE A 248 -3.31 -4.86 -28.09
C ILE A 248 -3.92 -6.27 -28.07
N TYR A 249 -5.21 -6.40 -28.35
CA TYR A 249 -5.91 -7.69 -28.37
C TYR A 249 -5.99 -8.34 -29.75
N LYS A 250 -5.54 -7.66 -30.81
CA LYS A 250 -5.57 -8.22 -32.18
C LYS A 250 -4.55 -9.33 -32.37
N GLY A 251 -3.34 -9.14 -31.85
CA GLY A 251 -2.28 -10.13 -31.96
C GLY A 251 -0.94 -9.66 -31.40
N ALA A 252 0.07 -10.52 -31.52
CA ALA A 252 1.42 -10.20 -31.09
C ALA A 252 2.08 -9.13 -31.95
N GLU A 253 1.76 -9.09 -33.25
CA GLU A 253 2.32 -8.12 -34.18
C GLU A 253 1.92 -6.69 -33.79
N GLU A 254 0.64 -6.47 -33.50
CA GLU A 254 0.11 -5.16 -33.10
C GLU A 254 0.68 -4.71 -31.73
N ARG A 255 0.94 -5.64 -30.82
CA ARG A 255 1.63 -5.32 -29.56
C ARG A 255 3.07 -4.90 -29.80
N LEU A 256 3.78 -5.57 -30.70
CA LEU A 256 5.15 -5.23 -31.05
C LEU A 256 5.27 -3.86 -31.72
N GLU A 257 4.22 -3.33 -32.36
CA GLU A 257 4.22 -1.97 -32.90
C GLU A 257 4.49 -0.91 -31.80
N TYR A 258 4.00 -1.11 -30.57
CA TYR A 258 4.28 -0.18 -29.47
C TYR A 258 5.73 -0.26 -28.99
N VAL A 259 6.31 -1.45 -28.96
CA VAL A 259 7.72 -1.64 -28.64
C VAL A 259 8.61 -0.99 -29.72
N ASP A 260 8.28 -1.19 -30.99
CA ASP A 260 8.99 -0.60 -32.13
C ASP A 260 8.85 0.94 -32.16
N TYR A 261 7.67 1.47 -31.83
CA TYR A 261 7.47 2.92 -31.66
C TYR A 261 8.45 3.52 -30.65
N TRP A 262 8.61 2.91 -29.49
CA TRP A 262 9.53 3.41 -28.46
C TRP A 262 10.99 3.20 -28.84
N LYS A 263 11.32 2.11 -29.51
CA LYS A 263 12.65 1.87 -30.04
C LYS A 263 13.04 2.95 -31.05
N LYS A 264 12.17 3.27 -32.01
CA LYS A 264 12.41 4.33 -33.00
C LYS A 264 12.60 5.69 -32.35
N ARG A 265 11.84 6.02 -31.31
CA ARG A 265 12.00 7.25 -30.55
C ARG A 265 13.33 7.31 -29.81
N PHE A 266 13.72 6.19 -29.18
CA PHE A 266 15.01 6.06 -28.50
C PHE A 266 16.17 6.26 -29.49
N ASP A 267 16.16 5.56 -30.61
CA ASP A 267 17.21 5.65 -31.64
C ASP A 267 17.28 7.08 -32.19
N SER A 268 16.14 7.71 -32.50
CA SER A 268 16.09 9.10 -33.00
C SER A 268 16.65 10.10 -31.98
N LEU A 269 16.36 9.96 -30.69
CA LEU A 269 16.92 10.84 -29.66
C LEU A 269 18.44 10.64 -29.53
N LYS A 270 18.90 9.40 -29.53
CA LYS A 270 20.32 9.04 -29.48
C LYS A 270 21.11 9.63 -30.63
N ASP A 271 20.56 9.53 -31.86
CA ASP A 271 21.21 10.12 -33.06
C ASP A 271 21.27 11.63 -32.99
N LYS A 272 20.20 12.28 -32.50
CA LYS A 272 20.21 13.74 -32.29
C LYS A 272 21.25 14.15 -31.25
N MET A 273 21.36 13.43 -30.14
CA MET A 273 22.33 13.72 -29.09
C MET A 273 23.77 13.59 -29.62
N SER A 274 24.05 12.63 -30.49
CA SER A 274 25.38 12.43 -31.07
C SER A 274 25.80 13.56 -32.03
N SER A 275 24.86 14.39 -32.52
CA SER A 275 25.11 15.51 -33.41
C SER A 275 25.19 16.86 -32.68
N ILE A 276 25.06 16.90 -31.37
CA ILE A 276 25.09 18.14 -30.56
C ILE A 276 26.35 18.16 -29.71
N ASP A 277 27.09 19.27 -29.77
CA ASP A 277 28.33 19.49 -28.99
C ASP A 277 28.08 20.22 -27.65
N ASP A 278 26.82 20.49 -27.29
CA ASP A 278 26.46 21.17 -26.04
C ASP A 278 26.24 20.15 -24.90
N TYR A 279 27.18 20.18 -23.95
CA TYR A 279 27.20 19.23 -22.84
C TYR A 279 26.01 19.38 -21.86
N GLU A 280 25.49 20.60 -21.69
CA GLU A 280 24.38 20.88 -20.81
C GLU A 280 23.04 20.37 -21.39
N ALA A 281 22.85 20.58 -22.69
CA ALA A 281 21.70 20.06 -23.43
C ALA A 281 21.70 18.53 -23.48
N ILE A 282 22.85 17.89 -23.67
CA ILE A 282 23.04 16.44 -23.68
C ILE A 282 22.73 15.85 -22.29
N SER A 283 23.16 16.52 -21.21
CA SER A 283 22.91 16.02 -19.84
C SER A 283 21.42 15.86 -19.53
N LYS A 284 20.57 16.83 -19.90
CA LYS A 284 19.11 16.75 -19.74
C LYS A 284 18.49 15.67 -20.62
N ALA A 285 18.89 15.57 -21.88
CA ALA A 285 18.42 14.57 -22.82
C ALA A 285 18.82 13.13 -22.41
N THR A 286 19.88 12.97 -21.63
CA THR A 286 20.33 11.66 -21.13
C THR A 286 19.32 11.02 -20.17
N GLU A 287 18.60 11.80 -19.35
CA GLU A 287 17.52 11.26 -18.50
C GLU A 287 16.37 10.72 -19.36
N ASP A 288 15.93 11.49 -20.35
CA ASP A 288 14.88 11.06 -21.28
C ASP A 288 15.29 9.81 -22.07
N LEU A 289 16.53 9.74 -22.51
CA LEU A 289 17.06 8.58 -23.21
C LEU A 289 17.06 7.33 -22.31
N LYS A 290 17.40 7.46 -21.04
CA LYS A 290 17.34 6.36 -20.08
C LYS A 290 15.90 5.87 -19.89
N ILE A 291 14.95 6.79 -19.72
CA ILE A 291 13.53 6.47 -19.56
C ILE A 291 13.02 5.74 -20.82
N MET A 292 13.24 6.29 -22.00
CA MET A 292 12.83 5.65 -23.25
C MET A 292 13.48 4.26 -23.43
N GLY A 293 14.77 4.15 -23.04
CA GLY A 293 15.51 2.90 -23.09
C GLY A 293 14.91 1.83 -22.18
N GLN A 294 14.45 2.19 -20.99
CA GLN A 294 13.78 1.30 -20.06
C GLN A 294 12.40 0.89 -20.60
N ILE A 295 11.62 1.86 -21.11
CA ILE A 295 10.29 1.59 -21.69
C ILE A 295 10.38 0.54 -22.78
N TYR A 296 11.20 0.71 -23.81
CA TYR A 296 11.20 -0.21 -24.95
C TYR A 296 11.86 -1.57 -24.63
N ARG A 297 12.80 -1.63 -23.68
CA ARG A 297 13.51 -2.89 -23.35
C ARG A 297 12.76 -3.76 -22.37
N LYS A 298 11.94 -3.17 -21.51
CA LYS A 298 11.32 -3.88 -20.40
C LYS A 298 9.85 -3.49 -20.19
N ASP A 299 9.60 -2.23 -19.80
CA ASP A 299 8.33 -1.84 -19.21
C ASP A 299 7.15 -1.99 -20.18
N MET A 300 7.34 -1.68 -21.46
CA MET A 300 6.30 -1.83 -22.48
C MET A 300 5.90 -3.30 -22.68
N ALA A 301 6.87 -4.20 -22.79
CA ALA A 301 6.59 -5.61 -22.97
C ALA A 301 5.89 -6.20 -21.74
N GLU A 302 6.36 -5.89 -20.54
CA GLU A 302 5.78 -6.36 -19.29
C GLU A 302 4.35 -5.83 -19.09
N PHE A 303 4.12 -4.55 -19.42
CA PHE A 303 2.78 -3.96 -19.33
C PHE A 303 1.81 -4.54 -20.35
N LEU A 304 2.24 -4.73 -21.60
CA LEU A 304 1.40 -5.35 -22.64
C LEU A 304 1.06 -6.81 -22.32
N ASP A 305 2.00 -7.55 -21.74
CA ASP A 305 1.75 -8.91 -21.27
C ASP A 305 0.74 -8.91 -20.11
N TYR A 306 0.87 -7.98 -19.15
CA TYR A 306 -0.09 -7.82 -18.07
C TYR A 306 -1.51 -7.51 -18.61
N LEU A 307 -1.64 -6.56 -19.55
CA LEU A 307 -2.93 -6.23 -20.16
C LEU A 307 -3.54 -7.39 -20.97
N ALA A 308 -2.72 -8.29 -21.50
CA ALA A 308 -3.16 -9.44 -22.25
C ALA A 308 -3.57 -10.62 -21.37
N ASP A 309 -2.91 -10.82 -20.24
CA ASP A 309 -3.15 -11.94 -19.32
C ASP A 309 -4.35 -11.68 -18.39
N GLU A 310 -4.49 -10.44 -17.94
CA GLU A 310 -5.56 -10.08 -17.01
C GLU A 310 -6.87 -9.84 -17.74
N ASN A 311 -7.97 -10.29 -17.14
CA ASN A 311 -9.31 -10.14 -17.72
C ASN A 311 -9.82 -8.70 -17.56
N GLY A 312 -9.11 -7.74 -18.17
CA GLY A 312 -9.52 -6.35 -18.23
C GLY A 312 -10.81 -6.20 -19.04
N LYS A 313 -11.62 -5.23 -18.65
CA LYS A 313 -12.87 -4.95 -19.35
C LYS A 313 -12.77 -3.64 -20.10
N ASN A 314 -13.45 -3.59 -21.25
CA ASN A 314 -13.58 -2.35 -21.99
C ASN A 314 -14.49 -1.37 -21.23
N PHE A 315 -14.33 -0.10 -21.52
CA PHE A 315 -15.08 0.98 -20.89
C PHE A 315 -16.60 0.78 -20.98
N GLU A 316 -17.16 0.40 -22.14
CA GLU A 316 -18.61 0.25 -22.30
C GLU A 316 -19.21 -0.76 -21.32
N ARG A 317 -18.57 -1.92 -21.19
CA ARG A 317 -19.06 -2.97 -20.28
C ARG A 317 -19.01 -2.52 -18.81
N LEU A 318 -17.96 -1.82 -18.44
CA LEU A 318 -17.85 -1.24 -17.09
C LEU A 318 -18.89 -0.15 -16.86
N TYR A 319 -19.13 0.68 -17.88
CA TYR A 319 -20.13 1.74 -17.81
C TYR A 319 -21.56 1.18 -17.67
N GLU A 320 -21.92 0.14 -18.43
CA GLU A 320 -23.21 -0.56 -18.31
C GLU A 320 -23.45 -1.14 -16.91
N ASN A 321 -22.39 -1.62 -16.23
CA ASN A 321 -22.43 -2.13 -14.87
C ASN A 321 -22.11 -1.06 -13.81
N ASN A 322 -22.15 0.25 -14.15
CA ASN A 322 -21.81 1.36 -13.24
C ASN A 322 -20.46 1.18 -12.54
N PHE A 323 -19.48 0.57 -13.20
CA PHE A 323 -18.13 0.29 -12.68
C PHE A 323 -18.10 -0.59 -11.42
N ASP A 324 -19.15 -1.38 -11.17
CA ASP A 324 -19.25 -2.23 -9.96
C ASP A 324 -18.06 -3.15 -9.77
N GLU A 325 -17.43 -3.63 -10.84
CA GLU A 325 -16.29 -4.52 -10.77
C GLU A 325 -15.04 -3.81 -10.23
N ILE A 326 -14.78 -2.57 -10.68
CA ILE A 326 -13.69 -1.75 -10.15
C ILE A 326 -13.99 -1.36 -8.71
N ILE A 327 -15.23 -0.94 -8.43
CA ILE A 327 -15.66 -0.51 -7.10
C ILE A 327 -15.58 -1.64 -6.09
N SER A 328 -15.97 -2.87 -6.45
CA SER A 328 -15.87 -4.03 -5.58
C SER A 328 -14.43 -4.48 -5.32
N TRP A 329 -13.50 -4.12 -6.20
CA TRP A 329 -12.08 -4.37 -5.98
C TRP A 329 -11.44 -3.37 -5.02
N ILE A 330 -11.90 -2.12 -5.05
CA ILE A 330 -11.38 -1.02 -4.24
C ILE A 330 -11.97 -1.03 -2.83
N GLY A 331 -13.23 -1.33 -2.67
CA GLY A 331 -14.01 -1.24 -1.41
C GLY A 331 -14.69 -2.50 -1.07
#